data_9ee8bbd40ea0cdf6761d167f4508f884
#
_entry.id   9ee8bbd40ea0cdf6761d167f4508f884
#
_cell.length_a   1.000
_cell.length_b   1.000
_cell.length_c   1.000
_cell.angle_alpha   90.00
_cell.angle_beta   90.00
_cell.angle_gamma   90.00
#
_symmetry.space_group_name_H-M   'P 1'
#
loop_
_entity.id
_entity.type
_entity.pdbx_description
1 polymer ?
#
loop_
_entity_poly.entity_id
_entity_poly.type
_entity_poly.pdbx_seq_one_letter_code
_entity_poly.pdbx_strand_id
1 'polypeptide(L)'
;MRTKIRQQLLSLAFFLLATVAGAQTLKGKVTDDQKEPLLGVTILVKDSPSRGATTNEKGEFTLRVSPEETLVFSYIGFKTKEVKVGKHKQLLVSLESEAEELPELLVVGSRAGGRTKIDSPVPVDVFDVTKTSKTQPQANINQILNSIAPSFTSTTQVVSDGSDHLDPAQLRGLGPDQTLVLLNGKRRHTSAFINVNGTPGRGTVGTDLNTIPSFALSRIEVLRDGASAQYGSDAIAGVMNLELKKEKGLSAQVSYGGHLTPKANDHRGDFDGGQGQLDINYGTELGKKGGFLNLTFSA
;
A
#
# COMPACT_ATOMS: atom_id res chain seq x y z
N MET A 1 20.98 52.00 52.93
CA MET A 1 21.28 52.02 51.47
C MET A 1 22.22 50.88 51.04
N ARG A 2 23.22 50.51 51.83
CA ARG A 2 24.19 49.43 51.52
C ARG A 2 23.59 47.99 51.45
N THR A 3 22.56 47.73 52.22
CA THR A 3 21.90 46.37 52.23
C THR A 3 21.08 46.10 50.99
N LYS A 4 20.37 47.07 50.42
CA LYS A 4 19.60 46.92 49.20
C LYS A 4 20.47 46.69 47.95
N ILE A 5 21.62 47.36 47.88
CA ILE A 5 22.60 47.18 46.80
C ILE A 5 23.22 45.76 46.84
N ARG A 6 23.47 45.23 48.03
CA ARG A 6 24.01 43.88 48.23
C ARG A 6 22.99 42.78 47.83
N GLN A 7 21.72 43.01 48.11
CA GLN A 7 20.65 42.11 47.66
C GLN A 7 20.43 42.15 46.14
N GLN A 8 20.52 43.29 45.51
CA GLN A 8 20.42 43.41 44.05
C GLN A 8 21.63 42.81 43.33
N LEU A 9 22.84 42.91 43.86
CA LEU A 9 24.04 42.28 43.34
C LEU A 9 24.00 40.75 43.51
N LEU A 10 23.45 40.22 44.61
CA LEU A 10 23.23 38.78 44.81
C LEU A 10 22.16 38.22 43.88
N SER A 11 21.05 38.93 43.61
CA SER A 11 20.03 38.51 42.67
C SER A 11 20.52 38.55 41.22
N LEU A 12 21.33 39.54 40.86
CA LEU A 12 21.96 39.63 39.54
C LEU A 12 23.00 38.52 39.32
N ALA A 13 23.79 38.20 40.34
CA ALA A 13 24.72 37.06 40.28
C ALA A 13 24.02 35.72 40.21
N PHE A 14 22.86 35.55 40.85
CA PHE A 14 22.05 34.33 40.76
C PHE A 14 21.37 34.18 39.37
N PHE A 15 21.00 35.30 38.76
CA PHE A 15 20.45 35.30 37.42
C PHE A 15 21.51 35.05 36.34
N LEU A 16 22.75 35.45 36.52
CA LEU A 16 23.87 35.14 35.63
C LEU A 16 24.34 33.68 35.71
N LEU A 17 24.13 33.00 36.83
CA LEU A 17 24.48 31.58 36.98
C LEU A 17 23.45 30.61 36.37
N ALA A 18 22.24 31.09 36.02
CA ALA A 18 21.15 30.25 35.52
C ALA A 18 21.21 29.96 34.00
N THR A 19 22.19 30.50 33.28
CA THR A 19 22.23 30.35 31.79
C THR A 19 23.37 29.49 31.25
N VAL A 20 23.98 28.61 32.03
CA VAL A 20 24.85 27.60 31.48
C VAL A 20 24.03 26.35 31.19
N ALA A 21 23.14 26.44 30.18
CA ALA A 21 22.64 25.26 29.52
C ALA A 21 23.84 24.63 28.79
N GLY A 22 24.50 23.69 29.45
CA GLY A 22 25.72 23.06 28.95
C GLY A 22 25.47 22.28 27.70
N ALA A 23 25.90 22.81 26.56
CA ALA A 23 25.96 22.05 25.33
C ALA A 23 26.84 20.83 25.55
N GLN A 24 26.27 19.64 25.43
CA GLN A 24 27.01 18.37 25.53
C GLN A 24 27.44 17.93 24.12
N THR A 25 28.58 17.23 24.05
CA THR A 25 29.00 16.56 22.83
C THR A 25 28.26 15.23 22.73
N LEU A 26 27.33 15.13 21.81
CA LEU A 26 26.61 13.92 21.47
C LEU A 26 27.38 13.14 20.41
N LYS A 27 27.63 11.86 20.65
CA LYS A 27 28.12 10.93 19.65
C LYS A 27 26.98 9.96 19.31
N GLY A 28 26.87 9.54 18.06
CA GLY A 28 25.86 8.58 17.68
C GLY A 28 26.23 7.78 16.46
N LYS A 29 25.43 6.76 16.20
CA LYS A 29 25.54 5.91 15.01
C LYS A 29 24.16 5.79 14.38
N VAL A 30 24.14 5.91 13.05
CA VAL A 30 22.93 5.74 12.24
C VAL A 30 23.07 4.48 11.41
N THR A 31 22.04 3.64 11.45
CA THR A 31 21.97 2.39 10.68
C THR A 31 20.63 2.32 9.94
N ASP A 32 20.52 1.43 8.99
CA ASP A 32 19.24 1.03 8.40
C ASP A 32 18.49 0.00 9.28
N ASP A 33 17.38 -0.52 8.76
CA ASP A 33 16.57 -1.59 9.36
C ASP A 33 17.28 -2.95 9.41
N GLN A 34 18.33 -3.17 8.56
CA GLN A 34 19.18 -4.37 8.56
C GLN A 34 20.41 -4.21 9.45
N LYS A 35 20.54 -3.08 10.19
CA LYS A 35 21.67 -2.69 11.06
C LYS A 35 22.97 -2.39 10.29
N GLU A 36 22.88 -2.14 8.98
CA GLU A 36 24.03 -1.65 8.22
C GLU A 36 24.27 -0.14 8.46
N PRO A 37 25.53 0.31 8.58
CA PRO A 37 25.83 1.70 8.84
C PRO A 37 25.54 2.58 7.59
N LEU A 38 24.88 3.71 7.79
CA LEU A 38 24.52 4.65 6.72
C LEU A 38 25.52 5.81 6.65
N LEU A 39 26.26 5.90 5.54
CA LEU A 39 27.16 7.00 5.22
C LEU A 39 26.38 8.19 4.64
N GLY A 40 26.67 9.40 5.07
CA GLY A 40 26.14 10.61 4.46
C GLY A 40 24.76 11.04 4.94
N VAL A 41 24.26 10.45 6.03
CA VAL A 41 23.00 10.89 6.67
C VAL A 41 23.15 12.31 7.16
N THR A 42 22.24 13.21 6.75
CA THR A 42 22.22 14.58 7.22
C THR A 42 21.47 14.68 8.55
N ILE A 43 22.09 15.30 9.53
CA ILE A 43 21.57 15.47 10.87
C ILE A 43 21.50 16.95 11.16
N LEU A 44 20.29 17.50 11.38
CA LEU A 44 20.06 18.90 11.65
C LEU A 44 19.38 19.10 13.01
N VAL A 45 19.67 20.22 13.66
CA VAL A 45 18.92 20.64 14.84
C VAL A 45 17.62 21.29 14.36
N LYS A 46 16.45 20.78 14.81
CA LYS A 46 15.12 21.20 14.31
C LYS A 46 14.91 22.71 14.35
N ASP A 47 15.28 23.35 15.43
CA ASP A 47 15.09 24.80 15.66
C ASP A 47 16.27 25.65 15.17
N SER A 48 17.32 25.04 14.62
CA SER A 48 18.52 25.71 14.12
C SER A 48 19.12 24.94 12.94
N PRO A 49 18.53 25.03 11.75
CA PRO A 49 18.96 24.24 10.57
C PRO A 49 20.39 24.55 10.09
N SER A 50 20.99 25.62 10.54
CA SER A 50 22.41 25.93 10.27
C SER A 50 23.38 25.10 11.11
N ARG A 51 22.89 24.37 12.15
CA ARG A 51 23.66 23.50 13.01
C ARG A 51 23.35 22.05 12.67
N GLY A 52 24.35 21.32 12.24
CA GLY A 52 24.17 19.92 11.86
C GLY A 52 25.50 19.16 11.75
N ALA A 53 25.40 17.91 11.41
CA ALA A 53 26.51 17.00 11.13
C ALA A 53 26.08 16.01 10.03
N THR A 54 27.08 15.30 9.49
CA THR A 54 26.85 14.21 8.53
C THR A 54 27.54 12.95 9.05
N THR A 55 26.98 11.77 8.80
CA THR A 55 27.60 10.50 9.19
C THR A 55 28.79 10.14 8.30
N ASN A 56 29.79 9.48 8.92
CA ASN A 56 30.96 8.92 8.21
C ASN A 56 30.68 7.51 7.66
N GLU A 57 31.68 6.86 7.05
CA GLU A 57 31.57 5.50 6.48
C GLU A 57 31.13 4.42 7.49
N LYS A 58 31.33 4.64 8.78
CA LYS A 58 30.85 3.75 9.84
C LYS A 58 29.48 4.11 10.38
N GLY A 59 28.80 5.10 9.75
CA GLY A 59 27.51 5.63 10.18
C GLY A 59 27.60 6.50 11.43
N GLU A 60 28.80 6.90 11.87
CA GLU A 60 29.02 7.66 13.12
C GLU A 60 28.95 9.16 12.87
N PHE A 61 28.42 9.90 13.86
CA PHE A 61 28.40 11.35 13.87
C PHE A 61 28.77 11.92 15.24
N THR A 62 29.17 13.17 15.24
CA THR A 62 29.44 13.92 16.48
C THR A 62 28.88 15.33 16.32
N LEU A 63 28.05 15.77 17.27
CA LEU A 63 27.40 17.09 17.24
C LEU A 63 27.32 17.68 18.64
N ARG A 64 27.52 18.99 18.79
CA ARG A 64 27.30 19.72 20.05
C ARG A 64 25.85 20.15 20.12
N VAL A 65 25.14 19.67 21.13
CA VAL A 65 23.69 19.88 21.28
C VAL A 65 23.31 20.01 22.74
N SER A 66 22.20 20.69 22.98
CA SER A 66 21.59 20.77 24.32
C SER A 66 20.62 19.60 24.53
N PRO A 67 20.40 19.15 25.78
CA PRO A 67 19.50 18.03 26.09
C PRO A 67 18.04 18.26 25.63
N GLU A 68 17.61 19.49 25.52
CA GLU A 68 16.23 19.85 25.11
C GLU A 68 16.03 19.90 23.59
N GLU A 69 17.13 19.87 22.82
CA GLU A 69 17.05 19.97 21.34
C GLU A 69 16.57 18.65 20.72
N THR A 70 15.89 18.80 19.58
CA THR A 70 15.45 17.68 18.74
C THR A 70 16.30 17.64 17.47
N LEU A 71 16.82 16.47 17.14
CA LEU A 71 17.57 16.23 15.93
C LEU A 71 16.66 15.63 14.85
N VAL A 72 16.83 16.09 13.63
CA VAL A 72 16.16 15.61 12.43
C VAL A 72 17.19 14.86 11.60
N PHE A 73 16.95 13.59 11.36
CA PHE A 73 17.79 12.73 10.54
C PHE A 73 17.12 12.56 9.19
N SER A 74 17.82 12.92 8.11
CA SER A 74 17.34 12.78 6.75
C SER A 74 18.40 12.14 5.86
N TYR A 75 17.95 11.19 5.02
CA TYR A 75 18.80 10.52 4.04
C TYR A 75 17.96 10.14 2.82
N ILE A 76 18.54 10.22 1.64
CA ILE A 76 17.82 9.88 0.39
C ILE A 76 17.40 8.41 0.42
N GLY A 77 16.12 8.14 0.19
CA GLY A 77 15.55 6.79 0.23
C GLY A 77 15.18 6.28 1.63
N PHE A 78 15.19 7.17 2.65
CA PHE A 78 14.80 6.84 4.01
C PHE A 78 13.82 7.85 4.60
N LYS A 79 12.91 7.39 5.43
CA LYS A 79 11.97 8.26 6.14
C LYS A 79 12.71 9.19 7.10
N THR A 80 12.38 10.46 7.04
CA THR A 80 12.90 11.45 7.99
C THR A 80 12.49 11.09 9.41
N LYS A 81 13.44 11.06 10.34
CA LYS A 81 13.22 10.70 11.75
C LYS A 81 13.61 11.82 12.68
N GLU A 82 12.71 12.16 13.59
CA GLU A 82 12.98 13.14 14.64
C GLU A 82 13.27 12.43 15.96
N VAL A 83 14.36 12.85 16.65
CA VAL A 83 14.77 12.26 17.92
C VAL A 83 15.15 13.35 18.91
N LYS A 84 14.53 13.37 20.09
CA LYS A 84 14.89 14.28 21.18
C LYS A 84 16.19 13.80 21.82
N VAL A 85 17.17 14.70 22.02
CA VAL A 85 18.52 14.36 22.51
C VAL A 85 18.48 13.81 23.95
N GLY A 86 17.76 14.50 24.84
CA GLY A 86 17.70 14.11 26.25
C GLY A 86 19.07 14.17 26.94
N LYS A 87 19.25 13.36 27.97
CA LYS A 87 20.51 13.26 28.75
C LYS A 87 21.52 12.24 28.17
N HIS A 88 21.25 11.74 26.97
CA HIS A 88 22.09 10.70 26.36
C HIS A 88 23.37 11.32 25.76
N LYS A 89 24.51 10.74 26.07
CA LYS A 89 25.78 11.08 25.44
C LYS A 89 26.07 10.27 24.17
N GLN A 90 25.37 9.16 24.02
CA GLN A 90 25.41 8.29 22.82
C GLN A 90 23.98 8.05 22.31
N LEU A 91 23.80 8.10 21.00
CA LEU A 91 22.52 7.91 20.34
C LEU A 91 22.68 6.87 19.21
N LEU A 92 21.84 5.84 19.25
CA LEU A 92 21.71 4.87 18.16
C LEU A 92 20.39 5.13 17.46
N VAL A 93 20.44 5.39 16.17
CA VAL A 93 19.27 5.70 15.35
C VAL A 93 19.22 4.71 14.20
N SER A 94 18.10 4.00 14.07
CA SER A 94 17.78 3.23 12.86
C SER A 94 16.81 4.04 12.02
N LEU A 95 17.15 4.27 10.76
CA LEU A 95 16.26 4.85 9.77
C LEU A 95 15.50 3.72 9.05
N GLU A 96 14.20 3.92 8.86
CA GLU A 96 13.39 3.04 8.04
C GLU A 96 13.59 3.44 6.59
N SER A 97 13.88 2.46 5.72
CA SER A 97 13.89 2.69 4.28
C SER A 97 12.52 3.26 3.89
N GLU A 98 12.54 4.44 3.31
CA GLU A 98 11.42 4.91 2.52
C GLU A 98 11.53 4.12 1.22
N ALA A 99 10.79 3.00 1.15
CA ALA A 99 10.56 2.39 -0.13
C ALA A 99 9.92 3.50 -0.98
N GLU A 100 10.74 4.20 -1.77
CA GLU A 100 10.25 4.99 -2.88
C GLU A 100 9.37 3.99 -3.61
N GLU A 101 8.05 4.21 -3.59
CA GLU A 101 7.17 3.47 -4.49
C GLU A 101 7.73 3.80 -5.86
N LEU A 102 8.59 2.91 -6.36
CA LEU A 102 9.08 2.99 -7.73
C LEU A 102 7.84 3.27 -8.58
N PRO A 103 7.84 4.29 -9.42
CA PRO A 103 6.65 4.70 -10.16
C PRO A 103 6.06 3.45 -10.80
N GLU A 104 4.83 3.11 -10.40
CA GLU A 104 4.17 1.87 -10.79
C GLU A 104 4.20 1.75 -12.29
N LEU A 105 4.98 0.78 -12.77
CA LEU A 105 5.07 0.48 -14.18
C LEU A 105 3.76 -0.17 -14.61
N LEU A 106 3.03 0.52 -15.48
CA LEU A 106 1.76 0.02 -16.01
C LEU A 106 2.01 -1.07 -17.05
N VAL A 107 1.22 -2.13 -16.99
CA VAL A 107 1.19 -3.18 -18.02
C VAL A 107 0.18 -2.84 -19.11
N VAL A 108 -0.91 -2.16 -18.76
CA VAL A 108 -1.95 -1.77 -19.70
C VAL A 108 -1.78 -0.36 -20.28
N GLY A 109 -2.36 -0.11 -21.43
CA GLY A 109 -2.40 1.20 -22.08
C GLY A 109 -1.17 1.53 -22.94
N SER A 110 -0.17 0.66 -23.04
CA SER A 110 1.00 0.87 -23.90
C SER A 110 1.53 -0.43 -24.50
N ARG A 111 2.01 -0.38 -25.74
CA ARG A 111 2.78 -1.48 -26.36
C ARG A 111 4.21 -1.55 -25.84
N ALA A 112 4.76 -0.41 -25.39
CA ALA A 112 6.06 -0.36 -24.74
C ALA A 112 5.84 -0.59 -23.23
N GLY A 113 6.34 -1.69 -22.70
CA GLY A 113 6.33 -1.95 -21.27
C GLY A 113 7.11 -0.89 -20.49
N GLY A 114 6.74 -0.66 -19.24
CA GLY A 114 7.51 0.20 -18.34
C GLY A 114 7.14 1.69 -18.35
N ARG A 115 5.94 2.07 -18.79
CA ARG A 115 5.44 3.44 -18.61
C ARG A 115 4.90 3.64 -17.20
N THR A 116 5.12 4.84 -16.68
CA THR A 116 4.53 5.25 -15.42
C THR A 116 3.08 5.71 -15.63
N LYS A 117 2.29 5.73 -14.55
CA LYS A 117 0.90 6.23 -14.57
C LYS A 117 0.82 7.67 -15.10
N ILE A 118 1.83 8.49 -14.81
CA ILE A 118 1.91 9.90 -15.24
C ILE A 118 2.14 10.02 -16.75
N ASP A 119 2.89 9.09 -17.34
CA ASP A 119 3.23 9.09 -18.77
C ASP A 119 2.19 8.41 -19.65
N SER A 120 1.12 7.87 -19.05
CA SER A 120 0.06 7.20 -19.81
C SER A 120 -0.85 8.23 -20.49
N PRO A 121 -1.05 8.17 -21.83
CA PRO A 121 -1.95 9.05 -22.55
C PRO A 121 -3.43 8.75 -22.28
N VAL A 122 -3.73 7.65 -21.63
CA VAL A 122 -5.08 7.18 -21.30
C VAL A 122 -5.22 6.97 -19.78
N PRO A 123 -6.42 7.23 -19.21
CA PRO A 123 -6.63 7.11 -17.78
C PRO A 123 -6.56 5.64 -17.34
N VAL A 124 -5.55 5.32 -16.55
CA VAL A 124 -5.39 4.01 -15.91
C VAL A 124 -5.49 4.19 -14.40
N ASP A 125 -6.43 3.52 -13.78
CA ASP A 125 -6.50 3.42 -12.33
C ASP A 125 -5.71 2.20 -11.86
N VAL A 126 -4.95 2.36 -10.79
CA VAL A 126 -4.18 1.29 -10.16
C VAL A 126 -4.68 1.14 -8.73
N PHE A 127 -5.07 -0.06 -8.38
CA PHE A 127 -5.58 -0.42 -7.06
C PHE A 127 -4.69 -1.47 -6.42
N ASP A 128 -4.08 -1.14 -5.29
CA ASP A 128 -3.31 -2.08 -4.46
C ASP A 128 -4.28 -2.96 -3.67
N VAL A 129 -4.40 -4.22 -4.07
CA VAL A 129 -5.31 -5.19 -3.43
C VAL A 129 -4.85 -5.52 -2.02
N THR A 130 -3.55 -5.55 -1.77
CA THR A 130 -2.99 -5.89 -0.45
C THR A 130 -3.32 -4.81 0.59
N LYS A 131 -3.30 -3.54 0.20
CA LYS A 131 -3.72 -2.44 1.07
C LYS A 131 -5.24 -2.41 1.25
N THR A 132 -5.98 -2.58 0.17
CA THR A 132 -7.45 -2.51 0.19
C THR A 132 -8.07 -3.65 1.00
N SER A 133 -7.58 -4.87 0.87
CA SER A 133 -8.10 -6.02 1.62
C SER A 133 -7.91 -5.91 3.14
N LYS A 134 -6.95 -5.10 3.61
CA LYS A 134 -6.77 -4.82 5.04
C LYS A 134 -7.78 -3.82 5.61
N THR A 135 -8.32 -2.96 4.75
CA THR A 135 -9.25 -1.89 5.15
C THR A 135 -10.70 -2.22 4.86
N GLN A 136 -10.94 -3.14 3.93
CA GLN A 136 -12.27 -3.58 3.53
C GLN A 136 -12.42 -5.08 3.74
N PRO A 137 -13.38 -5.54 4.55
CA PRO A 137 -13.54 -6.95 4.89
C PRO A 137 -14.23 -7.77 3.79
N GLN A 138 -14.10 -7.35 2.53
CA GLN A 138 -14.75 -8.01 1.40
C GLN A 138 -13.83 -9.04 0.77
N ALA A 139 -14.33 -10.26 0.63
CA ALA A 139 -13.56 -11.39 0.13
C ALA A 139 -13.42 -11.41 -1.39
N ASN A 140 -14.45 -10.96 -2.12
CA ASN A 140 -14.54 -11.08 -3.56
C ASN A 140 -13.97 -9.85 -4.29
N ILE A 141 -13.23 -10.10 -5.38
CA ILE A 141 -12.66 -9.06 -6.26
C ILE A 141 -13.73 -8.10 -6.75
N ASN A 142 -14.90 -8.61 -7.12
CA ASN A 142 -16.02 -7.82 -7.62
C ASN A 142 -16.53 -6.81 -6.60
N GLN A 143 -16.65 -7.21 -5.34
CA GLN A 143 -17.08 -6.33 -4.25
C GLN A 143 -16.02 -5.27 -3.95
N ILE A 144 -14.74 -5.65 -3.96
CA ILE A 144 -13.63 -4.71 -3.81
C ILE A 144 -13.70 -3.67 -4.93
N LEU A 145 -13.77 -4.09 -6.18
CA LEU A 145 -13.81 -3.19 -7.33
C LEU A 145 -15.05 -2.28 -7.36
N ASN A 146 -16.22 -2.79 -7.00
CA ASN A 146 -17.44 -1.97 -6.89
C ASN A 146 -17.27 -0.81 -5.90
N SER A 147 -16.44 -0.97 -4.86
CA SER A 147 -16.25 0.06 -3.83
C SER A 147 -15.17 1.08 -4.21
N ILE A 148 -14.15 0.69 -4.98
CA ILE A 148 -12.98 1.53 -5.27
C ILE A 148 -12.88 2.01 -6.71
N ALA A 149 -13.55 1.35 -7.66
CA ALA A 149 -13.50 1.66 -9.08
C ALA A 149 -14.84 2.20 -9.58
N PRO A 150 -15.06 3.53 -9.67
CA PRO A 150 -16.37 4.11 -10.00
C PRO A 150 -16.91 3.73 -11.39
N SER A 151 -16.04 3.33 -12.31
CA SER A 151 -16.43 2.88 -13.65
C SER A 151 -16.78 1.39 -13.71
N PHE A 152 -16.50 0.65 -12.66
CA PHE A 152 -16.75 -0.79 -12.55
C PHE A 152 -18.11 -1.06 -11.94
N THR A 153 -18.82 -2.02 -12.48
CA THR A 153 -20.07 -2.52 -11.93
C THR A 153 -20.11 -4.04 -12.09
N SER A 154 -20.38 -4.72 -11.00
CA SER A 154 -20.69 -6.14 -10.99
C SER A 154 -21.83 -6.35 -10.02
N THR A 155 -22.90 -6.97 -10.47
CA THR A 155 -24.09 -7.27 -9.66
C THR A 155 -24.11 -8.75 -9.37
N THR A 156 -24.07 -9.11 -8.08
CA THR A 156 -24.31 -10.49 -7.67
C THR A 156 -25.76 -10.87 -8.01
N GLN A 157 -25.93 -11.87 -8.83
CA GLN A 157 -27.23 -12.35 -9.27
C GLN A 157 -27.72 -13.45 -8.28
N VAL A 158 -28.97 -13.40 -7.89
CA VAL A 158 -29.55 -14.34 -6.91
C VAL A 158 -30.68 -15.18 -7.49
N VAL A 159 -31.12 -14.91 -8.72
CA VAL A 159 -32.38 -15.42 -9.27
C VAL A 159 -32.26 -16.06 -10.65
N SER A 160 -31.08 -16.09 -11.25
CA SER A 160 -30.89 -16.56 -12.64
C SER A 160 -30.28 -17.95 -12.67
N ASP A 161 -30.97 -18.92 -13.23
CA ASP A 161 -30.48 -20.30 -13.37
C ASP A 161 -29.06 -20.35 -13.95
N GLY A 162 -28.11 -20.81 -13.13
CA GLY A 162 -26.71 -21.02 -13.49
C GLY A 162 -25.86 -19.75 -13.63
N SER A 163 -26.43 -18.61 -13.97
CA SER A 163 -25.71 -17.33 -14.06
C SER A 163 -25.54 -16.61 -12.72
N ASP A 164 -26.18 -17.11 -11.67
CA ASP A 164 -26.03 -16.65 -10.30
C ASP A 164 -24.66 -17.00 -9.69
N HIS A 165 -23.95 -17.96 -10.28
CA HIS A 165 -22.57 -18.32 -9.90
C HIS A 165 -21.50 -17.44 -10.57
N LEU A 166 -21.90 -16.60 -11.54
CA LEU A 166 -21.00 -15.75 -12.30
C LEU A 166 -21.29 -14.28 -12.01
N ASP A 167 -20.30 -13.58 -11.51
CA ASP A 167 -20.38 -12.12 -11.34
C ASP A 167 -19.65 -11.43 -12.49
N PRO A 168 -20.34 -11.12 -13.61
CA PRO A 168 -19.70 -10.58 -14.79
C PRO A 168 -19.21 -9.15 -14.54
N ALA A 169 -17.95 -8.90 -14.89
CA ALA A 169 -17.36 -7.59 -14.83
C ALA A 169 -17.89 -6.68 -15.94
N GLN A 170 -18.36 -5.51 -15.58
CA GLN A 170 -18.78 -4.47 -16.51
C GLN A 170 -17.99 -3.19 -16.27
N LEU A 171 -17.62 -2.51 -17.35
CA LEU A 171 -17.02 -1.18 -17.28
C LEU A 171 -17.91 -0.18 -18.02
N ARG A 172 -18.14 0.98 -17.37
CA ARG A 172 -18.87 2.10 -17.99
C ARG A 172 -20.29 1.74 -18.45
N GLY A 173 -20.92 0.75 -17.83
CA GLY A 173 -22.26 0.26 -18.18
C GLY A 173 -22.35 -0.51 -19.50
N LEU A 174 -21.20 -0.88 -20.10
CA LEU A 174 -21.14 -1.72 -21.30
C LEU A 174 -21.15 -3.21 -20.93
N GLY A 175 -21.46 -4.07 -21.91
CA GLY A 175 -21.58 -5.50 -21.69
C GLY A 175 -20.28 -6.17 -21.20
N PRO A 176 -20.39 -7.31 -20.49
CA PRO A 176 -19.23 -8.02 -19.96
C PRO A 176 -18.32 -8.62 -21.03
N ASP A 177 -18.84 -8.86 -22.23
CA ASP A 177 -18.10 -9.26 -23.42
C ASP A 177 -17.23 -8.15 -24.02
N GLN A 178 -17.46 -6.89 -23.61
CA GLN A 178 -16.74 -5.70 -24.06
C GLN A 178 -15.66 -5.25 -23.07
N THR A 179 -15.52 -5.96 -21.98
CA THR A 179 -14.50 -5.72 -20.94
C THR A 179 -13.44 -6.80 -21.01
N LEU A 180 -12.25 -6.45 -21.50
CA LEU A 180 -11.14 -7.40 -21.58
C LEU A 180 -10.50 -7.59 -20.21
N VAL A 181 -10.41 -8.83 -19.76
CA VAL A 181 -9.67 -9.20 -18.54
C VAL A 181 -8.36 -9.87 -18.90
N LEU A 182 -7.28 -9.35 -18.33
CA LEU A 182 -5.93 -9.89 -18.40
C LEU A 182 -5.50 -10.43 -17.04
N LEU A 183 -4.65 -11.45 -17.04
CA LEU A 183 -3.96 -11.98 -15.87
C LEU A 183 -2.45 -11.92 -16.14
N ASN A 184 -1.72 -11.11 -15.38
CA ASN A 184 -0.31 -10.81 -15.64
C ASN A 184 -0.04 -10.37 -17.11
N GLY A 185 -0.90 -9.52 -17.66
CA GLY A 185 -0.83 -9.03 -19.04
C GLY A 185 -1.26 -10.03 -20.12
N LYS A 186 -1.69 -11.24 -19.75
CA LYS A 186 -2.16 -12.26 -20.69
C LYS A 186 -3.67 -12.37 -20.63
N ARG A 187 -4.31 -12.47 -21.80
CA ARG A 187 -5.77 -12.60 -21.92
C ARG A 187 -6.30 -13.78 -21.09
N ARG A 188 -7.25 -13.49 -20.19
CA ARG A 188 -8.03 -14.51 -19.49
C ARG A 188 -9.13 -15.05 -20.40
N HIS A 189 -9.41 -16.34 -20.33
CA HIS A 189 -10.54 -16.92 -21.05
C HIS A 189 -11.88 -16.47 -20.47
N THR A 190 -12.90 -16.39 -21.31
CA THR A 190 -14.28 -16.15 -20.89
C THR A 190 -14.87 -17.40 -20.23
N SER A 191 -15.94 -17.24 -19.47
CA SER A 191 -16.71 -18.37 -18.95
C SER A 191 -17.35 -19.14 -20.10
N ALA A 192 -17.66 -20.40 -19.88
CA ALA A 192 -18.39 -21.21 -20.85
C ALA A 192 -19.91 -20.98 -20.80
N PHE A 193 -20.37 -20.10 -19.92
CA PHE A 193 -21.78 -19.85 -19.66
C PHE A 193 -22.24 -18.57 -20.29
N ILE A 194 -23.38 -18.62 -21.03
CA ILE A 194 -24.01 -17.47 -21.64
C ILE A 194 -24.94 -16.80 -20.61
N ASN A 195 -24.81 -15.50 -20.45
CA ASN A 195 -25.69 -14.72 -19.60
C ASN A 195 -27.13 -14.79 -20.09
N VAL A 196 -28.04 -15.25 -19.23
CA VAL A 196 -29.47 -15.43 -19.56
C VAL A 196 -30.34 -14.28 -19.03
N ASN A 197 -31.64 -14.43 -19.03
CA ASN A 197 -32.61 -13.44 -18.57
C ASN A 197 -32.31 -12.96 -17.15
N GLY A 198 -32.41 -11.64 -16.94
CA GLY A 198 -32.17 -11.00 -15.66
C GLY A 198 -30.70 -10.71 -15.37
N THR A 199 -29.77 -11.21 -16.19
CA THR A 199 -28.36 -10.96 -16.07
C THR A 199 -27.91 -9.79 -16.95
N PRO A 200 -27.02 -8.90 -16.47
CA PRO A 200 -26.39 -7.90 -17.33
C PRO A 200 -25.65 -8.55 -18.49
N GLY A 201 -25.81 -8.00 -19.71
CA GLY A 201 -25.18 -8.54 -20.90
C GLY A 201 -25.84 -9.83 -21.40
N ARG A 202 -27.16 -9.93 -21.33
CA ARG A 202 -27.94 -11.06 -21.85
C ARG A 202 -27.48 -11.48 -23.24
N GLY A 203 -27.23 -12.78 -23.43
CA GLY A 203 -26.77 -13.36 -24.69
C GLY A 203 -25.27 -13.26 -24.93
N THR A 204 -24.52 -12.69 -23.99
CA THR A 204 -23.07 -12.56 -24.07
C THR A 204 -22.37 -13.47 -23.05
N VAL A 205 -21.07 -13.60 -23.17
CA VAL A 205 -20.21 -14.30 -22.21
C VAL A 205 -19.18 -13.31 -21.66
N GLY A 206 -18.96 -13.35 -20.36
CA GLY A 206 -17.94 -12.54 -19.69
C GLY A 206 -16.83 -13.38 -19.05
N THR A 207 -15.88 -12.74 -18.46
CA THR A 207 -14.86 -13.40 -17.63
C THR A 207 -15.37 -13.52 -16.21
N ASP A 208 -15.31 -14.72 -15.65
CA ASP A 208 -15.61 -14.95 -14.24
C ASP A 208 -14.41 -14.56 -13.39
N LEU A 209 -14.58 -13.52 -12.58
CA LEU A 209 -13.56 -13.03 -11.64
C LEU A 209 -13.55 -13.82 -10.31
N ASN A 210 -14.64 -14.51 -9.96
CA ASN A 210 -14.74 -15.28 -8.72
C ASN A 210 -13.82 -16.49 -8.69
N THR A 211 -13.37 -16.94 -9.88
CA THR A 211 -12.39 -18.04 -9.98
C THR A 211 -10.96 -17.64 -9.58
N ILE A 212 -10.73 -16.35 -9.30
CA ILE A 212 -9.41 -15.84 -8.92
C ILE A 212 -9.49 -15.34 -7.48
N PRO A 213 -8.81 -16.00 -6.52
CA PRO A 213 -8.80 -15.51 -5.15
C PRO A 213 -8.21 -14.10 -5.05
N SER A 214 -8.91 -13.19 -4.37
CA SER A 214 -8.42 -11.82 -4.16
C SER A 214 -7.06 -11.79 -3.46
N PHE A 215 -6.83 -12.75 -2.55
CA PHE A 215 -5.57 -12.91 -1.83
C PHE A 215 -4.37 -13.28 -2.72
N ALA A 216 -4.62 -13.80 -3.93
CA ALA A 216 -3.57 -14.08 -4.92
C ALA A 216 -3.08 -12.82 -5.64
N LEU A 217 -3.83 -11.72 -5.58
CA LEU A 217 -3.55 -10.51 -6.30
C LEU A 217 -2.67 -9.55 -5.49
N SER A 218 -1.76 -8.86 -6.19
CA SER A 218 -1.01 -7.72 -5.66
C SER A 218 -1.71 -6.42 -6.02
N ARG A 219 -2.08 -6.26 -7.29
CA ARG A 219 -2.73 -5.04 -7.80
C ARG A 219 -3.68 -5.33 -8.95
N ILE A 220 -4.58 -4.39 -9.20
CA ILE A 220 -5.49 -4.37 -10.34
C ILE A 220 -5.29 -3.07 -11.09
N GLU A 221 -5.06 -3.14 -12.40
CA GLU A 221 -5.00 -1.99 -13.29
C GLU A 221 -6.27 -1.95 -14.12
N VAL A 222 -6.95 -0.80 -14.15
CA VAL A 222 -8.18 -0.60 -14.92
C VAL A 222 -7.97 0.54 -15.90
N LEU A 223 -7.86 0.19 -17.17
CA LEU A 223 -7.86 1.14 -18.28
C LEU A 223 -9.33 1.49 -18.60
N ARG A 224 -9.72 2.73 -18.28
CA ARG A 224 -11.10 3.22 -18.40
C ARG A 224 -11.49 3.77 -19.77
N ASP A 225 -10.74 3.42 -20.80
CA ASP A 225 -11.03 3.89 -22.16
C ASP A 225 -11.02 2.74 -23.15
N GLY A 226 -11.64 2.97 -24.31
CA GLY A 226 -11.65 2.00 -25.40
C GLY A 226 -10.23 1.70 -25.88
N ALA A 227 -9.86 0.44 -25.88
CA ALA A 227 -8.52 0.00 -26.25
C ALA A 227 -8.55 -1.06 -27.37
N SER A 228 -9.63 -1.12 -28.12
CA SER A 228 -9.85 -2.12 -29.18
C SER A 228 -8.75 -2.10 -30.25
N ALA A 229 -8.19 -0.94 -30.56
CA ALA A 229 -7.09 -0.81 -31.52
C ALA A 229 -5.81 -1.54 -31.07
N GLN A 230 -5.64 -1.72 -29.78
CA GLN A 230 -4.46 -2.38 -29.19
C GLN A 230 -4.75 -3.82 -28.78
N TYR A 231 -5.94 -4.07 -28.22
CA TYR A 231 -6.28 -5.33 -27.55
C TYR A 231 -7.36 -6.15 -28.28
N GLY A 232 -8.02 -5.60 -29.29
CA GLY A 232 -9.06 -6.30 -30.05
C GLY A 232 -10.47 -5.94 -29.59
N SER A 233 -11.47 -6.63 -30.19
CA SER A 233 -12.91 -6.32 -30.07
C SER A 233 -13.45 -6.38 -28.64
N ASP A 234 -12.83 -7.14 -27.77
CA ASP A 234 -13.30 -7.36 -26.39
C ASP A 234 -12.92 -6.18 -25.44
N ALA A 235 -12.13 -5.23 -25.95
CA ALA A 235 -11.64 -4.08 -25.16
C ALA A 235 -12.36 -2.76 -25.55
N ILE A 236 -13.66 -2.81 -25.86
CA ILE A 236 -14.46 -1.63 -26.19
C ILE A 236 -14.74 -0.79 -24.94
N ALA A 237 -15.13 -1.43 -23.85
CA ALA A 237 -15.40 -0.77 -22.58
C ALA A 237 -14.12 -0.37 -21.84
N GLY A 238 -13.09 -1.19 -21.99
CA GLY A 238 -11.79 -0.99 -21.33
C GLY A 238 -11.06 -2.30 -21.12
N VAL A 239 -9.94 -2.23 -20.39
CA VAL A 239 -9.09 -3.37 -20.06
C VAL A 239 -8.86 -3.42 -18.56
N MET A 240 -9.02 -4.59 -17.99
CA MET A 240 -8.68 -4.88 -16.59
C MET A 240 -7.52 -5.86 -16.54
N ASN A 241 -6.41 -5.48 -15.91
CA ASN A 241 -5.27 -6.36 -15.71
C ASN A 241 -5.13 -6.72 -14.24
N LEU A 242 -5.18 -8.00 -13.94
CA LEU A 242 -5.02 -8.57 -12.62
C LEU A 242 -3.58 -9.04 -12.46
N GLU A 243 -2.83 -8.44 -11.55
CA GLU A 243 -1.45 -8.83 -11.28
C GLU A 243 -1.36 -9.73 -10.05
N LEU A 244 -0.78 -10.91 -10.24
CA LEU A 244 -0.55 -11.86 -9.15
C LEU A 244 0.64 -11.42 -8.28
N LYS A 245 0.60 -11.81 -7.00
CA LYS A 245 1.69 -11.61 -6.06
C LYS A 245 2.98 -12.26 -6.55
N LYS A 246 4.10 -11.55 -6.34
CA LYS A 246 5.47 -12.02 -6.61
C LYS A 246 6.33 -11.97 -5.35
N GLU A 247 5.72 -11.78 -4.20
CA GLU A 247 6.40 -11.70 -2.91
C GLU A 247 6.94 -13.07 -2.50
N LYS A 248 8.13 -13.07 -1.89
CA LYS A 248 8.74 -14.28 -1.31
C LYS A 248 8.25 -14.49 0.11
N GLY A 249 8.16 -15.75 0.51
CA GLY A 249 7.78 -16.12 1.86
C GLY A 249 6.33 -16.57 1.98
N LEU A 250 5.90 -16.79 3.20
CA LEU A 250 4.57 -17.26 3.58
C LEU A 250 3.75 -16.09 4.11
N SER A 251 2.56 -15.90 3.57
CA SER A 251 1.53 -15.02 4.13
C SER A 251 0.23 -15.81 4.32
N ALA A 252 -0.47 -15.53 5.41
CA ALA A 252 -1.75 -16.15 5.71
C ALA A 252 -2.71 -15.11 6.28
N GLN A 253 -3.99 -15.28 5.99
CA GLN A 253 -5.07 -14.43 6.48
C GLN A 253 -6.26 -15.32 6.88
N VAL A 254 -6.86 -15.00 8.02
CA VAL A 254 -8.14 -15.57 8.45
C VAL A 254 -9.11 -14.42 8.58
N SER A 255 -10.27 -14.55 7.97
CA SER A 255 -11.35 -13.58 8.10
C SER A 255 -12.64 -14.27 8.49
N TYR A 256 -13.44 -13.57 9.29
CA TYR A 256 -14.79 -13.99 9.66
C TYR A 256 -15.70 -12.76 9.59
N GLY A 257 -16.82 -12.90 8.93
CA GLY A 257 -17.76 -11.80 8.72
C GLY A 257 -19.19 -12.30 8.65
N GLY A 258 -20.13 -11.36 8.68
CA GLY A 258 -21.56 -11.61 8.54
C GLY A 258 -22.34 -10.31 8.56
N HIS A 259 -23.64 -10.41 8.48
CA HIS A 259 -24.56 -9.27 8.49
C HIS A 259 -25.18 -9.09 9.88
N LEU A 260 -25.05 -7.89 10.44
CA LEU A 260 -25.77 -7.49 11.65
C LEU A 260 -27.00 -6.68 11.21
N THR A 261 -28.18 -7.20 11.44
CA THR A 261 -29.43 -6.54 11.11
C THR A 261 -30.43 -6.63 12.27
N PRO A 262 -31.07 -5.51 12.67
CA PRO A 262 -32.07 -5.53 13.75
C PRO A 262 -33.36 -6.24 13.35
N LYS A 263 -33.51 -6.67 12.10
CA LYS A 263 -34.68 -7.39 11.60
C LYS A 263 -34.26 -8.56 10.71
N ALA A 264 -33.62 -9.57 11.30
CA ALA A 264 -33.37 -10.82 10.59
C ALA A 264 -34.70 -11.56 10.33
N ASN A 265 -34.94 -11.98 9.08
CA ASN A 265 -36.21 -12.58 8.68
C ASN A 265 -36.38 -14.05 9.12
N ASP A 266 -35.39 -14.67 9.77
CA ASP A 266 -35.36 -16.11 9.96
C ASP A 266 -35.42 -16.59 11.44
N HIS A 267 -35.76 -15.74 12.35
CA HIS A 267 -35.88 -16.06 13.80
C HIS A 267 -34.57 -16.47 14.50
N ARG A 268 -33.40 -16.29 13.88
CA ARG A 268 -32.08 -16.70 14.43
C ARG A 268 -31.31 -15.59 15.13
N GLY A 269 -31.88 -14.43 15.31
CA GLY A 269 -31.24 -13.29 15.96
C GLY A 269 -30.70 -12.25 15.00
N ASP A 270 -29.90 -11.32 15.53
CA ASP A 270 -29.46 -10.12 14.82
C ASP A 270 -28.25 -10.34 13.90
N PHE A 271 -27.70 -11.55 13.84
CA PHE A 271 -26.53 -11.91 13.02
C PHE A 271 -26.91 -12.99 12.00
N ASP A 272 -26.67 -12.70 10.71
CA ASP A 272 -26.97 -13.59 9.59
C ASP A 272 -25.80 -13.65 8.60
N GLY A 273 -25.77 -14.72 7.77
CA GLY A 273 -24.79 -14.88 6.70
C GLY A 273 -23.35 -15.00 7.19
N GLY A 274 -23.11 -15.67 8.32
CA GLY A 274 -21.76 -15.90 8.83
C GLY A 274 -20.86 -16.59 7.80
N GLN A 275 -19.74 -15.97 7.43
CA GLN A 275 -18.75 -16.48 6.49
C GLN A 275 -17.37 -16.50 7.15
N GLY A 276 -16.68 -17.63 7.06
CA GLY A 276 -15.28 -17.75 7.44
C GLY A 276 -14.44 -18.01 6.20
N GLN A 277 -13.25 -17.37 6.12
CA GLN A 277 -12.32 -17.56 5.02
C GLN A 277 -10.91 -17.74 5.56
N LEU A 278 -10.18 -18.69 4.97
CA LEU A 278 -8.76 -18.94 5.21
C LEU A 278 -8.01 -18.78 3.90
N ASP A 279 -7.06 -17.86 3.87
CA ASP A 279 -6.19 -17.63 2.73
C ASP A 279 -4.74 -17.88 3.11
N ILE A 280 -4.01 -18.59 2.25
CA ILE A 280 -2.59 -18.87 2.42
C ILE A 280 -1.90 -18.61 1.08
N ASN A 281 -0.80 -17.87 1.09
CA ASN A 281 0.04 -17.64 -0.08
C ASN A 281 1.49 -17.92 0.26
N TYR A 282 2.16 -18.65 -0.62
CA TYR A 282 3.58 -18.96 -0.51
C TYR A 282 4.31 -18.67 -1.82
N GLY A 283 5.31 -17.81 -1.76
CA GLY A 283 6.15 -17.44 -2.89
C GLY A 283 7.60 -17.84 -2.69
N THR A 284 8.26 -18.36 -3.74
CA THR A 284 9.67 -18.71 -3.74
C THR A 284 10.31 -18.54 -5.10
N GLU A 285 11.61 -18.28 -5.11
CA GLU A 285 12.39 -18.29 -6.35
C GLU A 285 12.66 -19.72 -6.84
N LEU A 286 12.61 -19.92 -8.15
CA LEU A 286 12.96 -21.17 -8.81
C LEU A 286 14.24 -20.99 -9.62
N GLY A 287 15.29 -21.69 -9.18
CA GLY A 287 16.58 -21.74 -9.89
C GLY A 287 17.36 -20.41 -9.83
N LYS A 288 18.51 -20.39 -10.54
CA LYS A 288 19.44 -19.24 -10.53
C LYS A 288 19.18 -18.20 -11.62
N LYS A 289 18.16 -18.41 -12.46
CA LYS A 289 17.88 -17.54 -13.64
C LYS A 289 16.60 -16.68 -13.45
N GLY A 290 16.15 -16.43 -12.21
CA GLY A 290 15.01 -15.58 -11.93
C GLY A 290 13.64 -16.22 -12.15
N GLY A 291 13.55 -17.56 -12.12
CA GLY A 291 12.27 -18.28 -12.06
C GLY A 291 11.56 -18.00 -10.74
N PHE A 292 10.22 -17.96 -10.75
CA PHE A 292 9.40 -17.69 -9.57
C PHE A 292 8.20 -18.64 -9.51
N LEU A 293 7.88 -19.11 -8.32
CA LEU A 293 6.69 -19.89 -8.03
C LEU A 293 5.90 -19.18 -6.94
N ASN A 294 4.61 -18.98 -7.18
CA ASN A 294 3.66 -18.51 -6.18
C ASN A 294 2.47 -19.45 -6.13
N LEU A 295 2.12 -19.88 -4.93
CA LEU A 295 1.00 -20.78 -4.65
C LEU A 295 0.04 -20.07 -3.71
N THR A 296 -1.24 -20.01 -4.09
CA THR A 296 -2.30 -19.47 -3.25
C THR A 296 -3.37 -20.52 -3.03
N PHE A 297 -3.78 -20.66 -1.78
CA PHE A 297 -4.91 -21.47 -1.35
C PHE A 297 -5.93 -20.54 -0.70
N SER A 298 -7.20 -20.72 -1.02
CA SER A 298 -8.34 -19.98 -0.45
C SER A 298 -9.48 -20.96 -0.22
N ALA A 299 -10.07 -20.93 0.98
CA ALA A 299 -11.18 -21.80 1.37
C ALA A 299 -12.15 -21.06 2.31
#